data_ca3bd376a16f1650bebf040aa4107433
#
_entry.id   ca3bd376a16f1650bebf040aa4107433
#
_cell.length_a   1.000
_cell.length_b   1.000
_cell.length_c   1.000
_cell.angle_alpha   90.00
_cell.angle_beta   90.00
_cell.angle_gamma   90.00
#
_symmetry.space_group_name_H-M   'P 1'
#
loop_
_entity.id
_entity.type
_entity.pdbx_description
1 polymer ?
#
loop_
_entity_poly.entity_id
_entity_poly.type
_entity_poly.pdbx_seq_one_letter_code
_entity_poly.pdbx_strand_id
1 'polypeptide(L)'
;MTYNKERCQTYINRVEGYLLDKYEVEVIYDCDIADAYYESARCIEINNRQNYPSRLHSLLHEAGHVSLRKKENKAFSSDFPFLRIGGSQVRGDKRHRIDVIREEVLAWEAGLNTATQLGIDVDIKLWSKHRQKALITYMEWF
;
A
#
# COMPACT_ATOMS: atom_id res chain seq x y z
N MET A 1 0.39 -22.86 11.31
CA MET A 1 0.95 -22.59 9.96
C MET A 1 2.11 -21.61 10.07
N THR A 2 3.27 -21.96 9.53
CA THR A 2 4.47 -21.13 9.67
C THR A 2 4.53 -20.05 8.61
N TYR A 3 4.63 -18.80 9.02
CA TYR A 3 4.75 -17.64 8.13
C TYR A 3 6.24 -17.41 7.81
N ASN A 4 6.83 -18.39 7.11
CA ASN A 4 8.25 -18.41 6.84
C ASN A 4 8.62 -17.65 5.55
N LYS A 5 9.93 -17.52 5.32
CA LYS A 5 10.50 -16.84 4.15
C LYS A 5 9.95 -17.39 2.82
N GLU A 6 9.95 -18.71 2.67
CA GLU A 6 9.54 -19.36 1.42
C GLU A 6 8.07 -19.13 1.12
N ARG A 7 7.23 -19.23 2.12
CA ARG A 7 5.80 -18.96 1.99
C ARG A 7 5.55 -17.50 1.64
N CYS A 8 6.21 -16.58 2.35
CA CYS A 8 6.09 -15.16 2.04
C CYS A 8 6.55 -14.85 0.61
N GLN A 9 7.64 -15.47 0.15
CA GLN A 9 8.10 -15.27 -1.23
C GLN A 9 7.08 -15.78 -2.25
N THR A 10 6.46 -16.93 -1.98
CA THR A 10 5.39 -17.45 -2.84
C THR A 10 4.22 -16.48 -2.91
N TYR A 11 3.81 -15.92 -1.78
CA TYR A 11 2.74 -14.94 -1.72
C TYR A 11 3.13 -13.63 -2.42
N ILE A 12 4.37 -13.17 -2.21
CA ILE A 12 4.89 -11.98 -2.90
C ILE A 12 4.81 -12.17 -4.43
N ASN A 13 5.26 -13.31 -4.93
CA ASN A 13 5.19 -13.62 -6.36
C ASN A 13 3.75 -13.59 -6.88
N ARG A 14 2.81 -14.09 -6.08
CA ARG A 14 1.39 -14.08 -6.42
C ARG A 14 0.83 -12.66 -6.51
N VAL A 15 1.19 -11.79 -5.57
CA VAL A 15 0.75 -10.40 -5.59
C VAL A 15 1.36 -9.67 -6.80
N GLU A 16 2.64 -9.88 -7.07
CA GLU A 16 3.30 -9.27 -8.24
C GLU A 16 2.60 -9.65 -9.54
N GLY A 17 2.29 -10.94 -9.73
CA GLY A 17 1.58 -11.41 -10.91
C GLY A 17 0.19 -10.79 -11.03
N TYR A 18 -0.54 -10.72 -9.94
CA TYR A 18 -1.85 -10.08 -9.89
C TYR A 18 -1.80 -8.60 -10.29
N LEU A 19 -0.83 -7.86 -9.75
CA LEU A 19 -0.66 -6.44 -10.05
C LEU A 19 -0.32 -6.21 -11.52
N LEU A 20 0.56 -7.05 -12.07
CA LEU A 20 0.94 -6.93 -13.47
C LEU A 20 -0.24 -7.28 -14.39
N ASP A 21 -0.92 -8.38 -14.12
CA ASP A 21 -1.99 -8.88 -14.98
C ASP A 21 -3.22 -7.98 -14.96
N LYS A 22 -3.62 -7.52 -13.78
CA LYS A 22 -4.87 -6.76 -13.61
C LYS A 22 -4.70 -5.26 -13.81
N TYR A 23 -3.57 -4.69 -13.36
CA TYR A 23 -3.38 -3.24 -13.33
C TYR A 23 -2.21 -2.74 -14.16
N GLU A 24 -1.43 -3.63 -14.75
CA GLU A 24 -0.19 -3.29 -15.48
C GLU A 24 0.78 -2.51 -14.58
N VAL A 25 0.86 -2.91 -13.31
CA VAL A 25 1.75 -2.31 -12.30
C VAL A 25 2.93 -3.23 -12.07
N GLU A 26 4.13 -2.68 -12.21
CA GLU A 26 5.39 -3.37 -11.91
C GLU A 26 5.83 -3.13 -10.49
N VAL A 27 6.55 -4.09 -9.91
CA VAL A 27 7.13 -3.98 -8.57
C VAL A 27 8.64 -3.97 -8.68
N ILE A 28 9.26 -2.95 -8.09
CA ILE A 28 10.71 -2.75 -8.10
C ILE A 28 11.22 -2.80 -6.67
N TYR A 29 12.32 -3.51 -6.45
CA TYR A 29 12.95 -3.65 -5.14
C TYR A 29 14.31 -2.94 -5.14
N ASP A 30 14.58 -2.16 -4.10
CA ASP A 30 15.86 -1.48 -3.91
C ASP A 30 16.09 -1.29 -2.41
N CYS A 31 17.35 -1.15 -2.02
CA CYS A 31 17.72 -1.01 -0.61
C CYS A 31 17.67 0.45 -0.10
N ASP A 32 17.63 1.42 -0.98
CA ASP A 32 17.70 2.84 -0.61
C ASP A 32 16.42 3.63 -0.93
N ILE A 33 15.28 2.93 -1.00
CA ILE A 33 13.99 3.53 -1.32
C ILE A 33 13.00 3.32 -0.18
N ALA A 34 11.98 4.17 -0.13
CA ALA A 34 10.81 3.96 0.71
C ALA A 34 9.76 3.16 -0.06
N ASP A 35 8.92 2.41 0.67
CA ASP A 35 7.79 1.72 0.07
C ASP A 35 6.79 2.77 -0.45
N ALA A 36 6.41 2.68 -1.72
CA ALA A 36 5.49 3.64 -2.32
C ALA A 36 4.87 3.14 -3.63
N TYR A 37 3.67 3.60 -3.93
CA TYR A 37 3.05 3.42 -5.23
C TYR A 37 3.11 4.74 -6.01
N TYR A 38 3.67 4.69 -7.21
CA TYR A 38 3.75 5.82 -8.14
C TYR A 38 2.74 5.60 -9.26
N GLU A 39 1.58 6.24 -9.13
CA GLU A 39 0.44 6.04 -10.03
C GLU A 39 0.79 6.39 -11.48
N SER A 40 1.45 7.51 -11.72
CA SER A 40 1.79 7.96 -13.08
C SER A 40 2.79 7.02 -13.77
N ALA A 41 3.69 6.42 -13.01
CA ALA A 41 4.68 5.47 -13.53
C ALA A 41 4.19 4.03 -13.54
N ARG A 42 3.03 3.75 -12.97
CA ARG A 42 2.47 2.40 -12.76
C ARG A 42 3.49 1.45 -12.14
N CYS A 43 4.05 1.89 -11.03
CA CYS A 43 5.15 1.20 -10.39
C CYS A 43 5.01 1.26 -8.88
N ILE A 44 5.26 0.13 -8.22
CA ILE A 44 5.43 0.06 -6.77
C ILE A 44 6.91 -0.13 -6.49
N GLU A 45 7.46 0.68 -5.60
CA GLU A 45 8.81 0.49 -5.08
C GLU A 45 8.72 -0.07 -3.67
N ILE A 46 9.50 -1.11 -3.38
CA ILE A 46 9.55 -1.77 -2.08
C ILE A 46 10.99 -1.84 -1.60
N ASN A 47 11.22 -1.40 -0.36
CA ASN A 47 12.52 -1.52 0.27
C ASN A 47 12.80 -2.99 0.58
N ASN A 48 13.90 -3.52 0.04
CA ASN A 48 14.26 -4.93 0.17
C ASN A 48 15.07 -5.25 1.43
N ARG A 49 15.36 -4.27 2.29
CA ARG A 49 16.04 -4.49 3.58
C ARG A 49 15.11 -5.03 4.66
N GLN A 50 13.80 -4.89 4.47
CA GLN A 50 12.83 -5.45 5.42
C GLN A 50 12.78 -6.97 5.30
N ASN A 51 12.41 -7.66 6.40
CA ASN A 51 12.23 -9.11 6.38
C ASN A 51 11.04 -9.50 5.49
N TYR A 52 10.92 -10.79 5.17
CA TYR A 52 9.92 -11.26 4.21
C TYR A 52 8.47 -11.00 4.63
N PRO A 53 8.07 -11.22 5.90
CA PRO A 53 6.70 -10.86 6.30
C PRO A 53 6.41 -9.36 6.16
N SER A 54 7.33 -8.50 6.55
CA SER A 54 7.18 -7.05 6.39
C SER A 54 7.10 -6.66 4.92
N ARG A 55 7.93 -7.28 4.08
CA ARG A 55 7.96 -7.04 2.64
C ARG A 55 6.62 -7.42 2.00
N LEU A 56 6.06 -8.56 2.37
CA LEU A 56 4.74 -8.98 1.89
C LEU A 56 3.66 -7.99 2.32
N HIS A 57 3.66 -7.58 3.58
CA HIS A 57 2.66 -6.64 4.09
C HIS A 57 2.79 -5.26 3.43
N SER A 58 4.02 -4.77 3.23
CA SER A 58 4.25 -3.52 2.51
C SER A 58 3.73 -3.60 1.08
N LEU A 59 3.99 -4.71 0.38
CA LEU A 59 3.51 -4.91 -0.98
C LEU A 59 1.98 -4.94 -1.03
N LEU A 60 1.33 -5.65 -0.11
CA LEU A 60 -0.13 -5.69 -0.02
C LEU A 60 -0.71 -4.31 0.28
N HIS A 61 -0.07 -3.53 1.15
CA HIS A 61 -0.48 -2.16 1.45
C HIS A 61 -0.43 -1.29 0.19
N GLU A 62 0.67 -1.36 -0.56
CA GLU A 62 0.79 -0.60 -1.81
C GLU A 62 -0.19 -1.09 -2.88
N ALA A 63 -0.45 -2.40 -2.93
CA ALA A 63 -1.50 -2.96 -3.78
C ALA A 63 -2.88 -2.41 -3.40
N GLY A 64 -3.10 -2.12 -2.13
CA GLY A 64 -4.30 -1.45 -1.64
C GLY A 64 -4.48 -0.08 -2.28
N HIS A 65 -3.42 0.73 -2.33
CA HIS A 65 -3.45 2.02 -3.02
C HIS A 65 -3.78 1.85 -4.50
N VAL A 66 -3.21 0.86 -5.16
CA VAL A 66 -3.51 0.57 -6.57
C VAL A 66 -5.00 0.30 -6.77
N SER A 67 -5.59 -0.53 -5.93
CA SER A 67 -7.00 -0.89 -6.05
C SER A 67 -7.94 0.29 -5.80
N LEU A 68 -7.58 1.18 -4.87
CA LEU A 68 -8.35 2.39 -4.58
C LEU A 68 -8.29 3.40 -5.73
N ARG A 69 -7.15 3.51 -6.39
CA ARG A 69 -6.89 4.50 -7.44
C ARG A 69 -7.11 3.95 -8.85
N LYS A 70 -7.67 2.77 -9.00
CA LYS A 70 -7.95 2.20 -10.31
C LYS A 70 -8.86 3.11 -11.14
N LYS A 71 -8.73 3.08 -12.46
CA LYS A 71 -9.48 3.94 -13.38
C LYS A 71 -10.99 3.81 -13.24
N GLU A 72 -11.47 2.61 -12.91
CA GLU A 72 -12.90 2.31 -12.74
C GLU A 72 -13.49 2.91 -11.45
N ASN A 73 -12.64 3.29 -10.52
CA ASN A 73 -13.10 3.90 -9.26
C ASN A 73 -13.26 5.40 -9.44
N LYS A 74 -14.35 5.80 -10.07
CA LYS A 74 -14.66 7.22 -10.33
C LYS A 74 -14.93 8.01 -9.06
N ALA A 75 -15.31 7.33 -7.99
CA ALA A 75 -15.60 7.98 -6.70
C ALA A 75 -14.33 8.45 -5.96
N PHE A 76 -13.17 7.93 -6.31
CA PHE A 76 -11.94 8.23 -5.57
C PHE A 76 -11.66 9.73 -5.48
N SER A 77 -11.70 10.45 -6.58
CA SER A 77 -11.44 11.89 -6.60
C SER A 77 -12.48 12.69 -5.82
N SER A 78 -13.74 12.24 -5.80
CA SER A 78 -14.81 12.88 -5.01
C SER A 78 -14.66 12.60 -3.52
N ASP A 79 -14.21 11.39 -3.16
CA ASP A 79 -14.03 10.98 -1.77
C ASP A 79 -12.79 11.62 -1.12
N PHE A 80 -11.79 11.98 -1.94
CA PHE A 80 -10.53 12.56 -1.49
C PHE A 80 -10.19 13.84 -2.26
N PRO A 81 -11.03 14.88 -2.13
CA PRO A 81 -10.90 16.07 -2.99
C PRO A 81 -9.62 16.87 -2.74
N PHE A 82 -8.95 16.70 -1.60
CA PHE A 82 -7.77 17.49 -1.24
C PHE A 82 -6.45 16.76 -1.48
N LEU A 83 -6.47 15.52 -1.96
CA LEU A 83 -5.23 14.76 -2.20
C LEU A 83 -4.37 15.34 -3.32
N ARG A 84 -5.01 15.84 -4.38
CA ARG A 84 -4.34 16.25 -5.62
C ARG A 84 -4.17 17.76 -5.77
N ILE A 85 -4.26 18.49 -4.67
CA ILE A 85 -3.95 19.92 -4.68
C ILE A 85 -2.43 20.07 -4.78
N GLY A 86 -1.93 20.64 -5.89
CA GLY A 86 -0.50 20.77 -6.14
C GLY A 86 0.16 21.92 -5.40
N GLY A 87 1.49 21.81 -5.23
CA GLY A 87 2.34 22.88 -4.75
C GLY A 87 2.73 22.80 -3.26
N SER A 88 3.67 23.66 -2.85
CA SER A 88 4.22 23.69 -1.50
C SER A 88 3.21 24.07 -0.41
N GLN A 89 2.10 24.70 -0.79
CA GLN A 89 1.03 25.10 0.14
C GLN A 89 0.28 23.89 0.71
N VAL A 90 0.31 22.76 0.02
CA VAL A 90 -0.42 21.54 0.36
C VAL A 90 0.07 20.92 1.67
N ARG A 91 1.38 21.02 1.96
CA ARG A 91 1.98 20.41 3.15
C ARG A 91 1.43 20.94 4.47
N GLY A 92 0.98 22.19 4.51
CA GLY A 92 0.37 22.80 5.68
C GLY A 92 -1.14 22.65 5.76
N ASP A 93 -1.79 22.17 4.68
CA ASP A 93 -3.24 22.09 4.62
C ASP A 93 -3.73 20.86 5.39
N LYS A 94 -4.51 21.11 6.45
CA LYS A 94 -5.07 20.04 7.28
C LYS A 94 -6.04 19.15 6.51
N ARG A 95 -6.76 19.70 5.53
CA ARG A 95 -7.69 18.93 4.70
C ARG A 95 -6.93 17.91 3.86
N HIS A 96 -5.79 18.29 3.30
CA HIS A 96 -4.92 17.38 2.58
C HIS A 96 -4.42 16.25 3.49
N ARG A 97 -3.96 16.60 4.70
CA ARG A 97 -3.46 15.62 5.66
C ARG A 97 -4.53 14.62 6.07
N ILE A 98 -5.77 15.08 6.26
CA ILE A 98 -6.89 14.20 6.58
C ILE A 98 -7.15 13.23 5.44
N ASP A 99 -7.17 13.70 4.21
CA ASP A 99 -7.40 12.83 3.04
C ASP A 99 -6.27 11.82 2.87
N VAL A 100 -5.01 12.20 3.10
CA VAL A 100 -3.87 11.27 3.09
C VAL A 100 -4.07 10.16 4.13
N ILE A 101 -4.41 10.50 5.36
CA ILE A 101 -4.62 9.52 6.42
C ILE A 101 -5.79 8.61 6.10
N ARG A 102 -6.89 9.16 5.58
CA ARG A 102 -8.06 8.36 5.19
C ARG A 102 -7.69 7.35 4.10
N GLU A 103 -6.95 7.79 3.09
CA GLU A 103 -6.47 6.87 2.04
C GLU A 103 -5.56 5.79 2.63
N GLU A 104 -4.64 6.15 3.53
CA GLU A 104 -3.75 5.20 4.17
C GLU A 104 -4.52 4.11 4.92
N VAL A 105 -5.52 4.49 5.71
CA VAL A 105 -6.37 3.51 6.43
C VAL A 105 -7.06 2.58 5.44
N LEU A 106 -7.67 3.13 4.40
CA LEU A 106 -8.39 2.36 3.40
C LEU A 106 -7.46 1.46 2.57
N ALA A 107 -6.22 1.91 2.33
CA ALA A 107 -5.24 1.10 1.59
C ALA A 107 -4.84 -0.15 2.38
N TRP A 108 -4.69 -0.06 3.70
CA TRP A 108 -4.45 -1.24 4.53
C TRP A 108 -5.63 -2.22 4.47
N GLU A 109 -6.85 -1.73 4.52
CA GLU A 109 -8.05 -2.56 4.38
C GLU A 109 -8.15 -3.20 3.00
N ALA A 110 -7.91 -2.42 1.95
CA ALA A 110 -7.94 -2.91 0.58
C ALA A 110 -6.85 -3.95 0.30
N GLY A 111 -5.66 -3.77 0.91
CA GLY A 111 -4.58 -4.74 0.82
C GLY A 111 -4.95 -6.08 1.43
N LEU A 112 -5.62 -6.06 2.58
CA LEU A 112 -6.09 -7.29 3.22
C LEU A 112 -7.18 -7.98 2.38
N ASN A 113 -8.07 -7.21 1.77
CA ASN A 113 -9.07 -7.75 0.86
C ASN A 113 -8.42 -8.39 -0.37
N THR A 114 -7.38 -7.77 -0.91
CA THR A 114 -6.60 -8.33 -2.02
C THR A 114 -5.98 -9.66 -1.62
N ALA A 115 -5.39 -9.75 -0.45
CA ALA A 115 -4.83 -10.99 0.08
C ALA A 115 -5.88 -12.10 0.13
N THR A 116 -7.06 -11.78 0.64
CA THR A 116 -8.19 -12.73 0.71
C THR A 116 -8.57 -13.23 -0.69
N GLN A 117 -8.68 -12.33 -1.66
CA GLN A 117 -9.01 -12.67 -3.04
C GLN A 117 -7.96 -13.61 -3.66
N LEU A 118 -6.70 -13.43 -3.31
CA LEU A 118 -5.59 -14.22 -3.84
C LEU A 118 -5.33 -15.50 -3.05
N GLY A 119 -6.13 -15.79 -2.04
CA GLY A 119 -5.94 -16.96 -1.20
C GLY A 119 -4.68 -16.89 -0.34
N ILE A 120 -4.25 -15.70 0.00
CA ILE A 120 -3.08 -15.47 0.86
C ILE A 120 -3.54 -15.45 2.32
N ASP A 121 -2.94 -16.33 3.10
CA ASP A 121 -3.20 -16.41 4.53
C ASP A 121 -2.30 -15.41 5.27
N VAL A 122 -2.89 -14.30 5.68
CA VAL A 122 -2.18 -13.22 6.36
C VAL A 122 -2.16 -13.47 7.87
N ASP A 123 -0.99 -13.32 8.48
CA ASP A 123 -0.87 -13.26 9.94
C ASP A 123 -1.51 -11.95 10.42
N ILE A 124 -2.75 -12.03 10.87
CA ILE A 124 -3.58 -10.86 11.23
C ILE A 124 -2.96 -10.06 12.39
N LYS A 125 -2.37 -10.74 13.35
CA LYS A 125 -1.69 -10.08 14.48
C LYS A 125 -0.52 -9.22 13.99
N LEU A 126 0.30 -9.79 13.13
CA LEU A 126 1.45 -9.10 12.56
C LEU A 126 1.00 -7.99 11.60
N TRP A 127 -0.02 -8.25 10.80
CA TRP A 127 -0.62 -7.25 9.91
C TRP A 127 -1.07 -6.01 10.70
N SER A 128 -1.82 -6.23 11.78
CA SER A 128 -2.31 -5.14 12.63
C SER A 128 -1.16 -4.35 13.25
N LYS A 129 -0.09 -5.03 13.66
CA LYS A 129 1.10 -4.39 14.21
C LYS A 129 1.78 -3.49 13.17
N HIS A 130 1.95 -3.99 11.96
CA HIS A 130 2.56 -3.23 10.87
C HIS A 130 1.69 -2.03 10.49
N ARG A 131 0.38 -2.22 10.40
CA ARG A 131 -0.58 -1.14 10.12
C ARG A 131 -0.49 -0.03 11.17
N GLN A 132 -0.54 -0.38 12.44
CA GLN A 132 -0.46 0.59 13.52
C GLN A 132 0.86 1.37 13.48
N LYS A 133 1.97 0.67 13.29
CA LYS A 133 3.28 1.31 13.19
C LYS A 133 3.34 2.33 12.05
N ALA A 134 2.78 1.98 10.90
CA ALA A 134 2.73 2.87 9.74
C ALA A 134 1.83 4.09 10.01
N LEU A 135 0.63 3.86 10.56
CA LEU A 135 -0.34 4.95 10.79
C LEU A 135 0.11 5.91 11.88
N ILE A 136 0.82 5.44 12.90
CA ILE A 136 1.33 6.30 13.98
C ILE A 136 2.25 7.40 13.43
N THR A 137 3.00 7.14 12.34
CA THR A 137 3.88 8.14 11.76
C THR A 137 3.13 9.41 11.33
N TYR A 138 1.86 9.29 10.97
CA TYR A 138 1.03 10.44 10.58
C TYR A 138 0.49 11.24 11.77
N MET A 139 0.55 10.70 12.99
CA MET A 139 0.10 11.42 14.19
C MET A 139 0.91 12.69 14.46
N GLU A 140 2.16 12.71 14.01
CA GLU A 140 3.04 13.87 14.14
C GLU A 140 2.56 15.10 13.35
N TRP A 141 1.63 14.89 12.40
CA TRP A 141 1.06 15.99 11.61
C TRP A 141 0.07 16.84 12.42
N PHE A 142 -0.38 16.34 13.53
CA PHE A 142 -1.37 16.97 14.40
C PHE A 142 -0.79 17.21 15.78
#